data_2d64009b9a2c57bc7b294d7397c2094a
#
_entry.id   2d64009b9a2c57bc7b294d7397c2094a
#
_cell.length_a   1.000
_cell.length_b   1.000
_cell.length_c   1.000
_cell.angle_alpha   90.00
_cell.angle_beta   90.00
_cell.angle_gamma   90.00
#
_symmetry.space_group_name_H-M   'P 1'
#
loop_
_entity.id
_entity.type
_entity.pdbx_description
1 polymer ?
#
loop_
_entity_poly.entity_id
_entity_poly.type
_entity_poly.pdbx_seq_one_letter_code
_entity_poly.pdbx_strand_id
1 'polypeptide(L)'
;MMRHFVVLTTIALLGVSAGHTAGSSWAINATAIEACSCPHFCMCYFNSHPAAHHDNGKMEHYCRFNIAYKINKGNYGSTDLAGAKLWLSGDLGSDFSTGQMDCVVVTFDKSVTPEQRQGIGEILPHVFPVKWRSFQVAEGDIDTWTFDKDQAHATLNGRKTAEVKLKSFHGMTDDPVILKNVKYWGAPRNDGFVMMPNEIEAYREGPKAFEYKGTNGFILTFDMNSQDVANATSASKY
;
A
#
# COMPACT_ATOMS: atom_id res chain seq x y z
N MET A 1 0.63 69.14 -49.63
CA MET A 1 -0.30 68.56 -48.62
C MET A 1 -0.04 67.08 -48.52
N MET A 2 0.72 66.61 -47.54
CA MET A 2 1.05 65.19 -47.34
C MET A 2 0.18 64.66 -46.18
N ARG A 3 -0.72 63.70 -46.45
CA ARG A 3 -1.56 63.04 -45.44
C ARG A 3 -0.83 61.88 -44.93
N HIS A 4 -0.48 61.89 -43.61
CA HIS A 4 0.10 60.77 -42.88
C HIS A 4 -1.04 59.82 -42.47
N PHE A 5 -0.99 58.60 -42.90
CA PHE A 5 -1.82 57.49 -42.38
C PHE A 5 -1.15 56.86 -41.16
N VAL A 6 -1.78 56.97 -40.04
CA VAL A 6 -1.37 56.25 -38.82
C VAL A 6 -2.08 54.89 -38.83
N VAL A 7 -1.33 53.81 -38.95
CA VAL A 7 -1.84 52.44 -38.80
C VAL A 7 -1.73 52.07 -37.32
N LEU A 8 -2.86 51.94 -36.63
CA LEU A 8 -2.93 51.36 -35.29
C LEU A 8 -2.91 49.84 -35.41
N THR A 9 -1.81 49.19 -34.97
CA THR A 9 -1.70 47.76 -34.83
C THR A 9 -2.19 47.35 -33.45
N THR A 10 -3.36 46.73 -33.36
CA THR A 10 -3.89 46.14 -32.16
C THR A 10 -3.20 44.77 -31.90
N ILE A 11 -2.37 44.71 -30.88
CA ILE A 11 -1.78 43.45 -30.41
C ILE A 11 -2.81 42.76 -29.51
N ALA A 12 -3.41 41.68 -29.99
CA ALA A 12 -4.25 40.80 -29.20
C ALA A 12 -3.33 39.93 -28.30
N LEU A 13 -3.29 40.21 -26.99
CA LEU A 13 -2.71 39.31 -26.02
C LEU A 13 -3.60 38.05 -25.91
N LEU A 14 -3.16 36.95 -26.53
CA LEU A 14 -3.68 35.62 -26.24
C LEU A 14 -3.19 35.21 -24.83
N GLY A 15 -4.08 35.33 -23.85
CA GLY A 15 -3.86 34.81 -22.54
C GLY A 15 -3.75 33.28 -22.61
N VAL A 16 -2.52 32.75 -22.47
CA VAL A 16 -2.31 31.32 -22.25
C VAL A 16 -2.74 31.03 -20.82
N SER A 17 -3.96 30.54 -20.68
CA SER A 17 -4.40 29.94 -19.39
C SER A 17 -3.49 28.76 -19.12
N ALA A 18 -2.59 28.87 -18.14
CA ALA A 18 -1.89 27.75 -17.56
C ALA A 18 -2.95 26.84 -16.93
N GLY A 19 -3.46 25.88 -17.69
CA GLY A 19 -4.31 24.83 -17.17
C GLY A 19 -3.48 24.07 -16.16
N HIS A 20 -3.85 24.18 -14.89
CA HIS A 20 -3.42 23.22 -13.89
C HIS A 20 -3.94 21.87 -14.41
N THR A 21 -3.05 20.99 -14.83
CA THR A 21 -3.39 19.59 -15.07
C THR A 21 -3.82 19.03 -13.73
N ALA A 22 -5.11 19.05 -13.45
CA ALA A 22 -5.68 18.27 -12.36
C ALA A 22 -5.22 16.83 -12.59
N GLY A 23 -4.49 16.24 -11.62
CA GLY A 23 -4.07 14.85 -11.71
C GLY A 23 -5.27 13.98 -12.05
N SER A 24 -5.04 12.88 -12.77
CA SER A 24 -6.12 11.96 -13.14
C SER A 24 -6.94 11.57 -11.91
N SER A 25 -8.26 11.62 -12.03
CA SER A 25 -9.13 11.10 -10.97
C SER A 25 -8.92 9.60 -10.83
N TRP A 26 -8.89 9.13 -9.59
CA TRP A 26 -8.73 7.70 -9.31
C TRP A 26 -9.53 7.28 -8.10
N ALA A 27 -9.87 6.00 -8.06
CA ALA A 27 -10.47 5.35 -6.91
C ALA A 27 -10.01 3.89 -6.86
N ILE A 28 -9.84 3.36 -5.65
CA ILE A 28 -9.58 1.94 -5.42
C ILE A 28 -10.40 1.41 -4.25
N ASN A 29 -10.85 0.17 -4.38
CA ASN A 29 -11.24 -0.72 -3.32
C ASN A 29 -10.33 -1.94 -3.43
N ALA A 30 -9.53 -2.20 -2.42
CA ALA A 30 -8.56 -3.28 -2.43
C ALA A 30 -8.60 -4.09 -1.13
N THR A 31 -8.40 -5.39 -1.25
CA THR A 31 -8.23 -6.28 -0.10
C THR A 31 -6.76 -6.63 0.07
N ALA A 32 -6.28 -6.53 1.31
CA ALA A 32 -4.95 -6.90 1.74
C ALA A 32 -4.98 -8.19 2.54
N ILE A 33 -4.08 -9.13 2.23
CA ILE A 33 -3.64 -10.20 3.11
C ILE A 33 -2.29 -9.77 3.62
N GLU A 34 -2.19 -9.40 4.91
CA GLU A 34 -0.99 -8.81 5.49
C GLU A 34 -0.48 -9.62 6.67
N ALA A 35 0.84 -9.78 6.73
CA ALA A 35 1.54 -10.32 7.87
C ALA A 35 2.80 -9.52 8.18
N CYS A 36 3.24 -9.50 9.44
CA CYS A 36 4.48 -8.87 9.85
C CYS A 36 5.14 -9.57 11.04
N SER A 37 6.44 -9.32 11.19
CA SER A 37 7.28 -9.88 12.24
C SER A 37 6.87 -9.54 13.68
N CYS A 38 6.05 -8.49 13.87
CA CYS A 38 5.64 -8.07 15.19
C CYS A 38 4.74 -9.10 15.88
N PRO A 39 4.76 -9.17 17.24
CA PRO A 39 3.74 -9.93 17.96
C PRO A 39 2.33 -9.44 17.64
N HIS A 40 1.36 -10.29 17.88
CA HIS A 40 -0.03 -9.94 17.79
C HIS A 40 -0.38 -9.00 18.95
N PHE A 41 -0.94 -7.84 18.77
CA PHE A 41 -1.43 -7.17 17.59
C PHE A 41 -0.43 -6.07 17.18
N CYS A 42 -0.19 -5.88 15.86
CA CYS A 42 0.87 -5.01 15.35
C CYS A 42 0.81 -3.58 15.93
N MET A 43 1.78 -3.25 16.79
CA MET A 43 1.82 -1.94 17.47
C MET A 43 2.12 -0.78 16.53
N CYS A 44 2.60 -1.05 15.31
CA CYS A 44 2.94 -0.04 14.31
C CYS A 44 1.76 0.85 13.90
N TYR A 45 0.52 0.39 14.12
CA TYR A 45 -0.67 1.19 13.92
C TYR A 45 -0.99 2.16 15.05
N PHE A 46 -0.26 2.08 16.18
CA PHE A 46 -0.52 2.85 17.39
C PHE A 46 0.66 3.71 17.84
N ASN A 47 1.86 3.39 17.40
CA ASN A 47 3.06 4.16 17.71
C ASN A 47 4.09 4.06 16.58
N SER A 48 5.17 4.84 16.69
CA SER A 48 6.21 4.96 15.68
C SER A 48 7.36 3.96 15.82
N HIS A 49 7.27 3.02 16.76
CA HIS A 49 8.32 2.04 17.01
C HIS A 49 7.74 0.63 16.90
N PRO A 50 8.37 -0.27 16.13
CA PRO A 50 7.98 -1.66 16.08
C PRO A 50 8.34 -2.40 17.38
N ALA A 51 7.82 -3.61 17.51
CA ALA A 51 8.19 -4.48 18.61
C ALA A 51 9.70 -4.76 18.63
N ALA A 52 10.21 -5.04 19.84
CA ALA A 52 11.54 -5.57 20.01
C ALA A 52 11.59 -7.05 19.62
N HIS A 53 12.65 -7.44 18.93
CA HIS A 53 12.96 -8.81 18.56
C HIS A 53 14.30 -9.20 19.18
N HIS A 54 14.41 -10.43 19.67
CA HIS A 54 15.66 -10.97 20.16
C HIS A 54 16.30 -11.80 19.03
N ASP A 55 17.34 -11.27 18.43
CA ASP A 55 18.11 -11.95 17.41
C ASP A 55 19.58 -12.08 17.84
N ASN A 56 20.10 -13.30 17.87
CA ASN A 56 21.49 -13.61 18.24
C ASN A 56 21.96 -12.95 19.56
N GLY A 57 21.07 -12.86 20.55
CA GLY A 57 21.37 -12.27 21.87
C GLY A 57 21.36 -10.73 21.89
N LYS A 58 20.98 -10.10 20.79
CA LYS A 58 20.76 -8.64 20.71
C LYS A 58 19.27 -8.36 20.62
N MET A 59 18.87 -7.24 21.20
CA MET A 59 17.53 -6.71 21.06
C MET A 59 17.53 -5.70 19.91
N GLU A 60 16.75 -5.97 18.87
CA GLU A 60 16.62 -5.12 17.70
C GLU A 60 15.14 -4.76 17.48
N HIS A 61 14.88 -3.55 17.03
CA HIS A 61 13.55 -3.10 16.65
C HIS A 61 13.45 -3.06 15.13
N TYR A 62 12.51 -3.79 14.58
CA TYR A 62 12.19 -3.78 13.15
C TYR A 62 10.77 -4.28 12.91
N CYS A 63 10.20 -3.92 11.76
CA CYS A 63 8.93 -4.49 11.30
C CYS A 63 9.11 -4.96 9.86
N ARG A 64 9.41 -6.22 9.70
CA ARG A 64 9.45 -6.89 8.39
C ARG A 64 8.05 -7.38 8.06
N PHE A 65 7.64 -7.16 6.82
CA PHE A 65 6.26 -7.38 6.44
C PHE A 65 6.12 -7.92 5.02
N ASN A 66 5.00 -8.60 4.80
CA ASN A 66 4.46 -8.95 3.50
C ASN A 66 3.01 -8.51 3.40
N ILE A 67 2.65 -7.90 2.28
CA ILE A 67 1.28 -7.52 1.96
C ILE A 67 0.95 -7.98 0.55
N ALA A 68 -0.01 -8.89 0.42
CA ALA A 68 -0.52 -9.31 -0.88
C ALA A 68 -1.85 -8.61 -1.15
N TYR A 69 -1.88 -7.70 -2.13
CA TYR A 69 -3.07 -6.96 -2.52
C TYR A 69 -3.78 -7.57 -3.72
N LYS A 70 -5.11 -7.44 -3.71
CA LYS A 70 -5.93 -7.55 -4.90
C LYS A 70 -6.87 -6.34 -4.96
N ILE A 71 -6.87 -5.65 -6.08
CA ILE A 71 -7.82 -4.56 -6.35
C ILE A 71 -9.15 -5.20 -6.77
N ASN A 72 -10.18 -5.00 -5.95
CA ASN A 72 -11.52 -5.56 -6.21
C ASN A 72 -12.24 -4.75 -7.28
N LYS A 73 -12.13 -3.42 -7.22
CA LYS A 73 -12.62 -2.45 -8.19
C LYS A 73 -11.81 -1.16 -8.08
N GLY A 74 -11.71 -0.43 -9.18
CA GLY A 74 -11.02 0.86 -9.17
C GLY A 74 -10.62 1.31 -10.56
N ASN A 75 -10.18 2.54 -10.64
CA ASN A 75 -9.70 3.14 -11.88
C ASN A 75 -8.61 4.19 -11.61
N TYR A 76 -7.79 4.42 -12.62
CA TYR A 76 -6.90 5.58 -12.73
C TYR A 76 -7.18 6.26 -14.07
N GLY A 77 -7.83 7.42 -14.05
CA GLY A 77 -8.41 8.00 -15.26
C GLY A 77 -9.40 7.02 -15.92
N SER A 78 -9.13 6.66 -17.15
CA SER A 78 -9.91 5.67 -17.92
C SER A 78 -9.42 4.22 -17.77
N THR A 79 -8.29 3.99 -17.11
CA THR A 79 -7.72 2.65 -16.93
C THR A 79 -8.45 1.93 -15.81
N ASP A 80 -9.07 0.78 -16.11
CA ASP A 80 -9.66 -0.11 -15.12
C ASP A 80 -8.55 -0.86 -14.36
N LEU A 81 -8.59 -0.82 -13.04
CA LEU A 81 -7.62 -1.49 -12.15
C LEU A 81 -8.16 -2.78 -11.53
N ALA A 82 -9.43 -3.14 -11.79
CA ALA A 82 -10.05 -4.32 -11.19
C ALA A 82 -9.28 -5.60 -11.53
N GLY A 83 -9.11 -6.46 -10.53
CA GLY A 83 -8.40 -7.73 -10.65
C GLY A 83 -6.87 -7.64 -10.56
N ALA A 84 -6.29 -6.44 -10.66
CA ALA A 84 -4.84 -6.28 -10.53
C ALA A 84 -4.37 -6.74 -9.15
N LYS A 85 -3.27 -7.51 -9.13
CA LYS A 85 -2.62 -7.99 -7.91
C LYS A 85 -1.21 -7.42 -7.80
N LEU A 86 -0.79 -7.12 -6.58
CA LEU A 86 0.57 -6.71 -6.28
C LEU A 86 0.99 -7.20 -4.89
N TRP A 87 2.28 -7.32 -4.70
CA TRP A 87 2.88 -7.78 -3.46
C TRP A 87 3.90 -6.77 -2.96
N LEU A 88 3.85 -6.42 -1.68
CA LEU A 88 4.85 -5.60 -1.03
C LEU A 88 5.58 -6.44 0.01
N SER A 89 6.91 -6.50 -0.08
CA SER A 89 7.77 -7.06 0.98
C SER A 89 8.74 -6.00 1.44
N GLY A 90 8.95 -5.85 2.74
CA GLY A 90 9.85 -4.82 3.21
C GLY A 90 10.14 -4.84 4.70
N ASP A 91 10.80 -3.77 5.12
CA ASP A 91 11.15 -3.51 6.51
C ASP A 91 10.89 -2.01 6.79
N LEU A 92 10.07 -1.72 7.81
CA LEU A 92 9.80 -0.35 8.21
C LEU A 92 11.00 0.29 8.95
N GLY A 93 11.97 -0.54 9.40
CA GLY A 93 13.08 -0.10 10.23
C GLY A 93 12.71 0.01 11.72
N SER A 94 13.57 0.64 12.50
CA SER A 94 13.46 0.70 13.96
C SER A 94 12.67 1.89 14.49
N ASP A 95 12.56 2.95 13.72
CA ASP A 95 11.82 4.17 14.06
C ASP A 95 11.31 4.83 12.79
N PHE A 96 10.01 4.94 12.66
CA PHE A 96 9.34 5.56 11.52
C PHE A 96 8.57 6.84 11.89
N SER A 97 8.86 7.44 13.05
CA SER A 97 8.26 8.72 13.48
C SER A 97 8.52 9.86 12.50
N THR A 98 9.62 9.79 11.76
CA THR A 98 9.99 10.76 10.72
C THR A 98 9.31 10.54 9.38
N GLY A 99 8.50 9.49 9.25
CA GLY A 99 7.93 9.05 7.96
C GLY A 99 8.94 8.45 6.99
N GLN A 100 10.13 8.08 7.49
CA GLN A 100 11.20 7.44 6.72
C GLN A 100 11.30 5.96 7.07
N MET A 101 11.00 5.07 6.09
CA MET A 101 11.09 3.62 6.21
C MET A 101 12.36 3.08 5.56
N ASP A 102 12.77 1.86 5.93
CA ASP A 102 14.01 1.27 5.41
C ASP A 102 13.87 0.83 3.96
N CYS A 103 13.06 -0.17 3.68
CA CYS A 103 12.98 -0.72 2.33
C CYS A 103 11.64 -1.34 1.99
N VAL A 104 11.32 -1.31 0.70
CA VAL A 104 10.20 -2.04 0.11
C VAL A 104 10.55 -2.54 -1.29
N VAL A 105 10.09 -3.74 -1.60
CA VAL A 105 10.02 -4.29 -2.96
C VAL A 105 8.55 -4.40 -3.32
N VAL A 106 8.13 -3.70 -4.37
CA VAL A 106 6.78 -3.77 -4.94
C VAL A 106 6.83 -4.71 -6.13
N THR A 107 6.23 -5.88 -6.01
CA THR A 107 6.17 -6.87 -7.10
C THR A 107 4.77 -6.84 -7.70
N PHE A 108 4.67 -6.50 -8.98
CA PHE A 108 3.42 -6.59 -9.73
C PHE A 108 3.23 -8.01 -10.26
N ASP A 109 2.00 -8.51 -10.19
CA ASP A 109 1.63 -9.74 -10.87
C ASP A 109 1.84 -9.58 -12.39
N LYS A 110 2.30 -10.62 -13.07
CA LYS A 110 2.56 -10.61 -14.51
C LYS A 110 1.34 -10.28 -15.37
N SER A 111 0.13 -10.51 -14.83
CA SER A 111 -1.11 -10.16 -15.52
C SER A 111 -1.43 -8.67 -15.47
N VAL A 112 -0.74 -7.87 -14.65
CA VAL A 112 -0.95 -6.42 -14.53
C VAL A 112 -0.38 -5.72 -15.75
N THR A 113 -1.24 -5.01 -16.51
CA THR A 113 -0.82 -4.32 -17.74
C THR A 113 0.09 -3.12 -17.42
N PRO A 114 0.86 -2.61 -18.40
CA PRO A 114 1.67 -1.40 -18.21
C PRO A 114 0.83 -0.19 -17.72
N GLU A 115 -0.38 -0.01 -18.25
CA GLU A 115 -1.27 1.10 -17.89
C GLU A 115 -1.80 0.95 -16.47
N GLN A 116 -2.18 -0.27 -16.06
CA GLN A 116 -2.56 -0.57 -14.68
C GLN A 116 -1.39 -0.34 -13.74
N ARG A 117 -0.19 -0.78 -14.10
CA ARG A 117 1.04 -0.62 -13.31
C ARG A 117 1.36 0.86 -13.10
N GLN A 118 1.22 1.67 -14.16
CA GLN A 118 1.39 3.12 -14.05
C GLN A 118 0.35 3.71 -13.09
N GLY A 119 -0.93 3.41 -13.28
CA GLY A 119 -2.00 3.94 -12.42
C GLY A 119 -1.84 3.54 -10.95
N ILE A 120 -1.49 2.28 -10.68
CA ILE A 120 -1.22 1.80 -9.33
C ILE A 120 0.01 2.50 -8.73
N GLY A 121 1.07 2.70 -9.53
CA GLY A 121 2.27 3.41 -9.12
C GLY A 121 2.00 4.84 -8.65
N GLU A 122 1.06 5.54 -9.30
CA GLU A 122 0.61 6.89 -8.91
C GLU A 122 -0.26 6.87 -7.62
N ILE A 123 -0.99 5.79 -7.38
CA ILE A 123 -1.87 5.65 -6.21
C ILE A 123 -1.09 5.22 -4.95
N LEU A 124 -0.10 4.34 -5.09
CA LEU A 124 0.64 3.76 -3.95
C LEU A 124 1.22 4.78 -2.96
N PRO A 125 1.81 5.91 -3.39
CA PRO A 125 2.31 6.94 -2.46
C PRO A 125 1.22 7.59 -1.59
N HIS A 126 -0.04 7.52 -2.02
CA HIS A 126 -1.17 8.00 -1.24
C HIS A 126 -1.67 6.95 -0.25
N VAL A 127 -1.59 5.66 -0.61
CA VAL A 127 -1.85 4.56 0.34
C VAL A 127 -0.76 4.50 1.40
N PHE A 128 0.51 4.61 1.00
CA PHE A 128 1.68 4.63 1.89
C PHE A 128 2.34 6.02 1.86
N PRO A 129 1.84 7.01 2.60
CA PRO A 129 2.37 8.37 2.59
C PRO A 129 3.67 8.48 3.38
N VAL A 130 4.67 7.70 2.99
CA VAL A 130 5.98 7.58 3.64
C VAL A 130 7.09 7.64 2.60
N LYS A 131 8.32 7.84 3.07
CA LYS A 131 9.53 7.79 2.23
C LYS A 131 10.26 6.47 2.48
N TRP A 132 10.78 5.87 1.43
CA TRP A 132 11.57 4.65 1.50
C TRP A 132 13.05 4.96 1.23
N ARG A 133 13.97 4.46 2.06
CA ARG A 133 15.43 4.55 1.80
C ARG A 133 15.81 3.71 0.58
N SER A 134 15.13 2.57 0.42
CA SER A 134 15.25 1.70 -0.75
C SER A 134 13.87 1.33 -1.25
N PHE A 135 13.57 1.66 -2.50
CA PHE A 135 12.35 1.32 -3.20
C PHE A 135 12.68 0.57 -4.47
N GLN A 136 12.17 -0.64 -4.62
CA GLN A 136 12.41 -1.47 -5.80
C GLN A 136 11.08 -1.93 -6.39
N VAL A 137 11.06 -2.09 -7.71
CA VAL A 137 9.91 -2.64 -8.44
C VAL A 137 10.34 -3.93 -9.12
N ALA A 138 9.53 -4.96 -8.99
CA ALA A 138 9.74 -6.28 -9.58
C ALA A 138 8.46 -6.77 -10.27
N GLU A 139 8.58 -7.91 -10.94
CA GLU A 139 7.47 -8.65 -11.55
C GLU A 139 7.54 -10.10 -11.11
N GLY A 140 6.39 -10.72 -10.86
CA GLY A 140 6.31 -12.11 -10.43
C GLY A 140 4.91 -12.69 -10.61
N ASP A 141 4.76 -13.98 -10.37
CA ASP A 141 3.46 -14.66 -10.41
C ASP A 141 2.87 -14.71 -9.00
N ILE A 142 1.75 -14.01 -8.76
CA ILE A 142 0.96 -14.18 -7.54
C ILE A 142 0.00 -15.35 -7.77
N ASP A 143 0.54 -16.56 -7.57
CA ASP A 143 -0.09 -17.82 -7.94
C ASP A 143 -1.33 -18.15 -7.11
N THR A 144 -1.26 -17.85 -5.83
CA THR A 144 -2.34 -18.03 -4.87
C THR A 144 -2.69 -16.70 -4.26
N TRP A 145 -3.99 -16.42 -4.20
CA TRP A 145 -4.53 -15.29 -3.46
C TRP A 145 -5.97 -15.61 -3.09
N THR A 146 -6.16 -16.22 -1.93
CA THR A 146 -7.45 -16.71 -1.45
C THR A 146 -7.65 -16.40 0.01
N PHE A 147 -8.89 -16.18 0.42
CA PHE A 147 -9.26 -16.09 1.83
C PHE A 147 -10.73 -16.48 2.04
N ASP A 148 -11.01 -16.88 3.25
CA ASP A 148 -12.35 -17.06 3.81
C ASP A 148 -12.36 -16.58 5.28
N LYS A 149 -13.40 -16.93 6.04
CA LYS A 149 -13.51 -16.53 7.45
C LYS A 149 -12.48 -17.19 8.38
N ASP A 150 -11.87 -18.29 7.95
CA ASP A 150 -11.00 -19.14 8.78
C ASP A 150 -9.53 -19.04 8.39
N GLN A 151 -9.23 -18.68 7.14
CA GLN A 151 -7.86 -18.66 6.63
C GLN A 151 -7.67 -17.71 5.46
N ALA A 152 -6.41 -17.32 5.25
CA ALA A 152 -5.98 -16.64 4.04
C ALA A 152 -4.65 -17.21 3.56
N HIS A 153 -4.45 -17.25 2.26
CA HIS A 153 -3.20 -17.72 1.67
C HIS A 153 -2.87 -16.93 0.41
N ALA A 154 -1.67 -16.40 0.38
CA ALA A 154 -1.07 -15.78 -0.79
C ALA A 154 0.35 -16.31 -1.02
N THR A 155 0.71 -16.54 -2.29
CA THR A 155 2.05 -17.00 -2.68
C THR A 155 2.58 -16.22 -3.86
N LEU A 156 3.89 -16.00 -3.87
CA LEU A 156 4.61 -15.34 -4.95
C LEU A 156 5.65 -16.30 -5.53
N ASN A 157 5.60 -16.52 -6.86
CA ASN A 157 6.47 -17.42 -7.61
C ASN A 157 6.48 -18.85 -7.03
N GLY A 158 5.28 -19.41 -6.77
CA GLY A 158 5.13 -20.75 -6.19
C GLY A 158 5.81 -20.88 -4.83
N ARG A 159 5.71 -19.86 -3.96
CA ARG A 159 6.38 -19.76 -2.65
C ARG A 159 7.91 -19.60 -2.70
N LYS A 160 8.52 -19.55 -3.86
CA LYS A 160 9.97 -19.38 -3.97
C LYS A 160 10.42 -18.00 -3.48
N THR A 161 9.63 -16.96 -3.80
CA THR A 161 9.94 -15.58 -3.42
C THR A 161 9.29 -15.20 -2.11
N ALA A 162 7.96 -15.40 -1.97
CA ALA A 162 7.27 -15.05 -0.74
C ALA A 162 6.02 -15.91 -0.50
N GLU A 163 5.60 -15.94 0.76
CA GLU A 163 4.39 -16.65 1.21
C GLU A 163 3.83 -15.97 2.45
N VAL A 164 2.51 -15.80 2.46
CA VAL A 164 1.72 -15.45 3.64
C VAL A 164 0.57 -16.43 3.77
N LYS A 165 0.53 -17.16 4.88
CA LYS A 165 -0.59 -18.03 5.24
C LYS A 165 -1.06 -17.66 6.63
N LEU A 166 -2.31 -17.26 6.72
CA LEU A 166 -2.98 -16.84 7.94
C LEU A 166 -4.03 -17.86 8.34
N LYS A 167 -4.29 -17.96 9.63
CA LYS A 167 -5.35 -18.82 10.17
C LYS A 167 -6.03 -18.14 11.34
N SER A 168 -7.36 -18.17 11.36
CA SER A 168 -8.14 -17.68 12.49
C SER A 168 -7.78 -18.44 13.78
N PHE A 169 -7.91 -17.79 14.90
CA PHE A 169 -7.79 -18.39 16.22
C PHE A 169 -9.15 -18.44 16.90
N HIS A 170 -9.32 -19.39 17.81
CA HIS A 170 -10.56 -19.50 18.57
C HIS A 170 -10.66 -18.36 19.58
N GLY A 171 -11.72 -17.55 19.43
CA GLY A 171 -12.15 -16.56 20.40
C GLY A 171 -13.15 -17.15 21.41
N MET A 172 -14.01 -16.29 21.95
CA MET A 172 -15.13 -16.72 22.80
C MET A 172 -16.27 -17.36 21.98
N THR A 173 -16.33 -17.07 20.69
CA THR A 173 -17.28 -17.59 19.71
C THR A 173 -16.52 -17.98 18.44
N ASP A 174 -17.23 -18.56 17.47
CA ASP A 174 -16.70 -18.85 16.14
C ASP A 174 -16.69 -17.62 15.20
N ASP A 175 -17.09 -16.44 15.72
CA ASP A 175 -17.03 -15.20 14.96
C ASP A 175 -15.58 -14.70 14.83
N PRO A 176 -15.23 -14.06 13.72
CA PRO A 176 -13.90 -13.49 13.56
C PRO A 176 -13.65 -12.36 14.56
N VAL A 177 -12.43 -12.26 15.07
CA VAL A 177 -11.99 -11.12 15.87
C VAL A 177 -11.67 -9.97 14.91
N ILE A 178 -12.41 -8.87 15.03
CA ILE A 178 -12.27 -7.70 14.14
C ILE A 178 -11.91 -6.47 14.95
N LEU A 179 -10.80 -5.83 14.61
CA LEU A 179 -10.43 -4.53 15.15
C LEU A 179 -10.97 -3.45 14.22
N LYS A 180 -11.84 -2.59 14.73
CA LYS A 180 -12.45 -1.48 14.00
C LYS A 180 -11.96 -0.12 14.48
N ASN A 181 -12.22 0.91 13.68
CA ASN A 181 -11.85 2.29 13.98
C ASN A 181 -10.32 2.52 14.08
N VAL A 182 -9.56 1.74 13.33
CA VAL A 182 -8.12 1.93 13.14
C VAL A 182 -7.87 2.29 11.68
N LYS A 183 -7.11 3.36 11.46
CA LYS A 183 -6.76 3.81 10.11
C LYS A 183 -5.76 2.83 9.48
N TYR A 184 -6.00 2.46 8.22
CA TYR A 184 -5.05 1.66 7.46
C TYR A 184 -4.15 2.58 6.62
N TRP A 185 -2.94 2.82 7.07
CA TRP A 185 -1.98 3.69 6.39
C TRP A 185 -2.60 5.05 6.00
N GLY A 186 -2.56 5.41 4.70
CA GLY A 186 -3.20 6.61 4.16
C GLY A 186 -4.71 6.49 3.90
N ALA A 187 -5.23 5.26 3.84
CA ALA A 187 -6.62 5.03 3.51
C ALA A 187 -7.57 5.44 4.65
N PRO A 188 -8.54 6.33 4.38
CA PRO A 188 -9.43 6.86 5.41
C PRO A 188 -10.57 5.91 5.79
N ARG A 189 -10.82 4.87 5.01
CA ARG A 189 -11.95 3.94 5.21
C ARG A 189 -11.49 2.50 5.03
N ASN A 190 -11.93 1.63 5.93
CA ASN A 190 -11.76 0.18 5.83
C ASN A 190 -12.90 -0.54 6.55
N ASP A 191 -13.05 -1.84 6.30
CA ASP A 191 -14.07 -2.70 6.91
C ASP A 191 -13.67 -3.26 8.29
N GLY A 192 -12.44 -3.01 8.70
CA GLY A 192 -11.83 -3.50 9.94
C GLY A 192 -10.79 -4.58 9.66
N PHE A 193 -9.91 -4.76 10.63
CA PHE A 193 -8.83 -5.74 10.57
C PHE A 193 -9.35 -7.07 11.11
N VAL A 194 -9.58 -8.04 10.23
CA VAL A 194 -9.91 -9.41 10.61
C VAL A 194 -8.63 -10.10 11.03
N MET A 195 -8.49 -10.31 12.34
CA MET A 195 -7.25 -10.78 12.96
C MET A 195 -7.02 -12.26 12.73
N MET A 196 -5.91 -12.61 12.11
CA MET A 196 -5.49 -13.98 11.82
C MET A 196 -3.98 -14.12 11.99
N PRO A 197 -3.47 -14.67 13.09
CA PRO A 197 -2.03 -14.96 13.23
C PRO A 197 -1.49 -15.71 12.02
N ASN A 198 -0.24 -15.42 11.63
CA ASN A 198 0.33 -16.16 10.51
C ASN A 198 0.75 -17.57 10.94
N GLU A 199 0.46 -18.57 10.11
CA GLU A 199 1.10 -19.89 10.15
C GLU A 199 2.48 -19.84 9.51
N ILE A 200 2.63 -18.94 8.52
CA ILE A 200 3.89 -18.59 7.89
C ILE A 200 3.78 -17.21 7.26
N GLU A 201 4.81 -16.43 7.45
CA GLU A 201 5.14 -15.22 6.72
C GLU A 201 6.60 -15.33 6.28
N ALA A 202 6.86 -15.31 4.97
CA ALA A 202 8.21 -15.43 4.47
C ALA A 202 8.46 -14.53 3.25
N TYR A 203 9.64 -13.92 3.23
CA TYR A 203 10.26 -13.35 2.05
C TYR A 203 11.66 -13.93 1.90
N ARG A 204 11.94 -14.62 0.79
CA ARG A 204 13.09 -15.50 0.64
C ARG A 204 14.18 -14.94 -0.28
N GLU A 205 14.03 -13.71 -0.74
CA GLU A 205 14.97 -13.07 -1.67
C GLU A 205 15.74 -11.92 -1.02
N GLY A 206 16.93 -11.65 -1.58
CA GLY A 206 17.77 -10.53 -1.19
C GLY A 206 18.44 -10.68 0.19
N PRO A 207 19.16 -9.65 0.63
CA PRO A 207 19.97 -9.69 1.85
C PRO A 207 19.13 -9.59 3.14
N LYS A 208 17.86 -9.24 3.04
CA LYS A 208 16.92 -9.15 4.16
C LYS A 208 15.82 -10.22 4.08
N ALA A 209 16.16 -11.43 3.63
CA ALA A 209 15.25 -12.56 3.67
C ALA A 209 14.82 -12.87 5.13
N PHE A 210 13.56 -13.28 5.30
CA PHE A 210 13.01 -13.61 6.61
C PHE A 210 11.92 -14.66 6.55
N GLU A 211 11.66 -15.33 7.65
CA GLU A 211 10.52 -16.22 7.87
C GLU A 211 10.07 -16.13 9.32
N TYR A 212 8.76 -15.90 9.53
CA TYR A 212 8.13 -15.84 10.85
C TYR A 212 6.90 -16.75 10.91
N LYS A 213 6.58 -17.21 12.13
CA LYS A 213 5.41 -18.04 12.45
C LYS A 213 4.80 -17.59 13.76
N GLY A 214 3.47 -17.59 13.83
CA GLY A 214 2.75 -17.20 15.03
C GLY A 214 2.82 -15.71 15.37
N THR A 215 3.23 -14.87 14.42
CA THR A 215 3.26 -13.42 14.56
C THR A 215 2.02 -12.78 13.96
N ASN A 216 1.98 -11.46 13.88
CA ASN A 216 0.83 -10.70 13.44
C ASN A 216 0.42 -11.03 12.00
N GLY A 217 -0.89 -11.09 11.77
CA GLY A 217 -1.49 -11.16 10.46
C GLY A 217 -2.96 -10.75 10.51
N PHE A 218 -3.46 -10.24 9.41
CA PHE A 218 -4.85 -9.84 9.25
C PHE A 218 -5.25 -9.73 7.79
N ILE A 219 -6.55 -9.64 7.58
CA ILE A 219 -7.15 -9.28 6.30
C ILE A 219 -7.97 -8.02 6.52
N LEU A 220 -7.96 -7.11 5.56
CA LEU A 220 -8.88 -5.99 5.52
C LEU A 220 -9.16 -5.57 4.09
N THR A 221 -10.32 -4.93 3.88
CA THR A 221 -10.64 -4.25 2.63
C THR A 221 -10.73 -2.75 2.89
N PHE A 222 -10.10 -1.95 2.06
CA PHE A 222 -10.10 -0.51 2.19
C PHE A 222 -10.57 0.20 0.91
N ASP A 223 -11.06 1.42 1.10
CA ASP A 223 -11.44 2.32 0.02
C ASP A 223 -10.66 3.63 0.13
N MET A 224 -10.19 4.11 -1.02
CA MET A 224 -9.55 5.42 -1.15
C MET A 224 -9.74 5.99 -2.56
N ASN A 225 -9.77 7.32 -2.66
CA ASN A 225 -9.87 8.01 -3.94
C ASN A 225 -9.11 9.34 -3.94
N SER A 226 -8.98 9.97 -5.10
CA SER A 226 -8.26 11.23 -5.27
C SER A 226 -8.83 12.40 -4.45
N GLN A 227 -10.14 12.40 -4.16
CA GLN A 227 -10.77 13.43 -3.34
C GLN A 227 -10.34 13.35 -1.86
N ASP A 228 -10.06 12.14 -1.34
CA ASP A 228 -9.55 11.95 0.02
C ASP A 228 -8.19 12.64 0.20
N VAL A 229 -7.34 12.58 -0.82
CA VAL A 229 -6.02 13.25 -0.82
C VAL A 229 -6.16 14.76 -0.87
N ALA A 230 -7.05 15.28 -1.74
CA ALA A 230 -7.30 16.71 -1.86
C ALA A 230 -7.83 17.29 -0.53
N ASN A 231 -8.75 16.58 0.14
CA ASN A 231 -9.31 16.98 1.42
C ASN A 231 -8.26 16.98 2.55
N ALA A 232 -7.39 15.95 2.60
CA ALA A 232 -6.32 15.87 3.58
C ALA A 232 -5.32 17.04 3.46
N THR A 233 -4.96 17.41 2.22
CA THR A 233 -4.07 18.54 1.94
C THR A 233 -4.69 19.88 2.32
N SER A 234 -6.00 20.05 2.17
CA SER A 234 -6.73 21.27 2.56
C SER A 234 -6.85 21.41 4.09
N ALA A 235 -7.07 20.30 4.80
CA ALA A 235 -7.17 20.26 6.26
C ALA A 235 -5.83 20.55 6.99
N SER A 236 -4.69 20.26 6.36
CA SER A 236 -3.35 20.51 6.92
C SER A 236 -2.89 21.97 6.82
N LYS A 237 -3.72 22.89 6.31
CA LYS A 237 -3.40 24.32 6.19
C LYS A 237 -3.90 25.20 7.35
N TYR A 238 -4.44 24.57 8.42
CA TYR A 238 -4.92 25.26 9.60
C TYR A 238 -4.28 24.71 10.88
#